data_8048256c9cd404c3924f78cd69e55647
#
_entry.id   8048256c9cd404c3924f78cd69e55647
#
_cell.length_a   1.000
_cell.length_b   1.000
_cell.length_c   1.000
_cell.angle_alpha   90.00
_cell.angle_beta   90.00
_cell.angle_gamma   90.00
#
_symmetry.space_group_name_H-M   'P 1'
#
loop_
_entity.id
_entity.type
_entity.pdbx_description
1 polymer ?
#
loop_
_entity_poly.entity_id
_entity_poly.type
_entity_poly.pdbx_seq_one_letter_code
_entity_poly.pdbx_strand_id
1 'polypeptide(L)'
;MVPRFISRERFWFLACELVFLSAIVSFTVPHCYALTAFGDLTQCCLLLAVLFCVFPNIKNSEKRARLFWILLSIGFALWGCAQILWTYYEVYLLREVPNPFRGDFVLFLHLVPLMGALALRPDADLDTQSSTLGIVDFALLFAWWVYLYVFLVIPWQYISPNEERYSRSFDVVYNIEHLTFLLCAGIAWWRSKGGWKTVYGHLFGAGVLYAAGSVSAGTAINLGKYYTGSYYDLPLMGAMAWFAGVGWTARKLPLRTEPMASTATGRNLWFSGLAMATILSMPVMAAYSLFISQAPTRVRIFRLSLTLITMMVLGALIWIKQHRSDKELGRINRDLREESLTDALTGARNRRYLSVSIDADLRQVVRSYSPSAPPQSKRNRDLAFYLIDTDSFKQVNDRHGHAMGDKLLVEMARRISSAIRHSDVLIRWGGDEFLVVSRYTDRNDCSILASRVLKFVGGEPFELGPDVSVTCTCSIGWAVFPWYVLGPEKIDYQEILRLADSALYEAKKAGKNQAVGMLPSRENPVGDGEKSDDRFDAHPIRTPGPVRAALSEKAAAASQGV
;
A
#
# COMPACT_ATOMS: atom_id res chain seq x y z
N MET A 1 -8.58 -0.38 -41.14
CA MET A 1 -7.96 -1.42 -41.99
C MET A 1 -6.55 -0.96 -42.32
N VAL A 2 -5.52 -1.36 -41.61
CA VAL A 2 -4.12 -1.06 -41.97
C VAL A 2 -3.68 -2.11 -43.01
N PRO A 3 -3.05 -1.73 -44.09
CA PRO A 3 -2.69 -2.67 -45.13
C PRO A 3 -1.79 -3.78 -44.60
N ARG A 4 -2.14 -5.02 -44.89
CA ARG A 4 -1.43 -6.26 -44.53
C ARG A 4 -0.05 -6.43 -45.22
N PHE A 5 0.61 -5.33 -45.68
CA PHE A 5 1.69 -5.43 -46.64
C PHE A 5 3.09 -5.73 -46.09
N ILE A 6 3.35 -5.62 -44.78
CA ILE A 6 4.67 -6.01 -44.25
C ILE A 6 4.47 -6.77 -42.94
N SER A 7 4.92 -8.04 -42.87
CA SER A 7 4.92 -8.77 -41.60
C SER A 7 5.81 -8.04 -40.59
N ARG A 8 5.37 -7.94 -39.33
CA ARG A 8 6.08 -7.20 -38.25
C ARG A 8 7.53 -7.67 -38.04
N GLU A 9 7.87 -8.88 -38.47
CA GLU A 9 9.22 -9.43 -38.42
C GLU A 9 10.15 -8.75 -39.43
N ARG A 10 9.63 -8.34 -40.57
CA ARG A 10 10.41 -7.66 -41.61
C ARG A 10 10.86 -6.26 -41.22
N PHE A 11 10.16 -5.59 -40.29
CA PHE A 11 10.54 -4.23 -39.87
C PHE A 11 11.88 -4.17 -39.14
N TRP A 12 12.18 -5.15 -38.29
CA TRP A 12 13.48 -5.19 -37.63
C TRP A 12 14.60 -5.54 -38.60
N PHE A 13 14.37 -6.48 -39.51
CA PHE A 13 15.33 -6.79 -40.59
C PHE A 13 15.58 -5.58 -41.45
N LEU A 14 14.54 -4.85 -41.86
CA LEU A 14 14.66 -3.60 -42.60
C LEU A 14 15.49 -2.55 -41.86
N ALA A 15 15.35 -2.45 -40.54
CA ALA A 15 16.17 -1.54 -39.72
C ALA A 15 17.66 -1.92 -39.79
N CYS A 16 17.98 -3.23 -39.72
CA CYS A 16 19.36 -3.70 -39.85
C CYS A 16 19.91 -3.49 -41.30
N GLU A 17 19.09 -3.72 -42.30
CA GLU A 17 19.46 -3.46 -43.72
C GLU A 17 19.72 -1.97 -43.94
N LEU A 18 18.92 -1.07 -43.38
CA LEU A 18 19.13 0.38 -43.44
C LEU A 18 20.46 0.80 -42.80
N VAL A 19 20.82 0.23 -41.65
CA VAL A 19 22.11 0.52 -40.98
C VAL A 19 23.27 0.04 -41.85
N PHE A 20 23.15 -1.16 -42.44
CA PHE A 20 24.17 -1.70 -43.36
C PHE A 20 24.32 -0.86 -44.63
N LEU A 21 23.21 -0.45 -45.23
CA LEU A 21 23.20 0.45 -46.38
C LEU A 21 23.84 1.80 -46.02
N SER A 22 23.49 2.37 -44.85
CA SER A 22 24.07 3.62 -44.37
C SER A 22 25.58 3.52 -44.19
N ALA A 23 26.08 2.36 -43.72
CA ALA A 23 27.52 2.14 -43.61
C ALA A 23 28.20 2.17 -44.98
N ILE A 24 27.64 1.47 -45.96
CA ILE A 24 28.17 1.50 -47.32
C ILE A 24 28.20 2.93 -47.86
N VAL A 25 27.08 3.65 -47.75
CA VAL A 25 26.92 5.00 -48.29
C VAL A 25 27.87 5.98 -47.59
N SER A 26 28.01 5.93 -46.25
CA SER A 26 28.92 6.81 -45.51
C SER A 26 30.39 6.66 -45.83
N PHE A 27 30.82 5.47 -46.31
CA PHE A 27 32.21 5.23 -46.73
C PHE A 27 32.48 5.45 -48.21
N THR A 28 31.44 5.43 -49.05
CA THR A 28 31.58 5.50 -50.51
C THR A 28 31.22 6.85 -51.11
N VAL A 29 30.31 7.60 -50.46
CA VAL A 29 29.81 8.87 -50.97
C VAL A 29 30.52 10.04 -50.25
N PRO A 30 31.08 10.99 -50.98
CA PRO A 30 31.70 12.19 -50.39
C PRO A 30 30.61 13.08 -49.73
N HIS A 31 31.00 13.92 -48.78
CA HIS A 31 30.08 14.86 -48.11
C HIS A 31 29.35 15.73 -49.17
N CYS A 32 28.04 15.57 -49.23
CA CYS A 32 27.14 16.33 -50.08
C CYS A 32 25.74 16.37 -49.44
N TYR A 33 24.88 17.26 -49.94
CA TYR A 33 23.49 17.36 -49.48
C TYR A 33 22.74 16.05 -49.51
N ALA A 34 22.92 15.26 -50.58
CA ALA A 34 22.24 13.98 -50.74
C ALA A 34 22.63 12.99 -49.61
N LEU A 35 23.89 13.00 -49.16
CA LEU A 35 24.37 12.18 -48.06
C LEU A 35 23.76 12.62 -46.74
N THR A 36 23.71 13.94 -46.46
CA THR A 36 23.07 14.52 -45.28
C THR A 36 21.59 14.16 -45.24
N ALA A 37 20.85 14.40 -46.33
CA ALA A 37 19.43 14.07 -46.42
C ALA A 37 19.16 12.55 -46.25
N PHE A 38 20.01 11.72 -46.82
CA PHE A 38 19.94 10.27 -46.64
C PHE A 38 20.15 9.86 -45.17
N GLY A 39 21.15 10.42 -44.52
CA GLY A 39 21.47 10.17 -43.10
C GLY A 39 20.30 10.53 -42.19
N ASP A 40 19.78 11.74 -42.32
CA ASP A 40 18.64 12.24 -41.54
C ASP A 40 17.36 11.43 -41.75
N LEU A 41 16.98 11.20 -42.99
CA LEU A 41 15.78 10.41 -43.28
C LEU A 41 15.91 8.97 -42.79
N THR A 42 17.11 8.38 -42.85
CA THR A 42 17.36 7.05 -42.31
C THR A 42 17.20 7.01 -40.79
N GLN A 43 17.73 8.00 -40.05
CA GLN A 43 17.54 8.09 -38.60
C GLN A 43 16.06 8.25 -38.24
N CYS A 44 15.30 9.10 -38.97
CA CYS A 44 13.86 9.22 -38.79
C CYS A 44 13.12 7.87 -39.03
N CYS A 45 13.47 7.15 -40.10
CA CYS A 45 12.90 5.84 -40.39
C CYS A 45 13.21 4.80 -39.29
N LEU A 46 14.46 4.79 -38.78
CA LEU A 46 14.87 3.90 -37.71
C LEU A 46 14.10 4.19 -36.39
N LEU A 47 13.90 5.44 -36.03
CA LEU A 47 13.10 5.82 -34.85
C LEU A 47 11.61 5.47 -35.01
N LEU A 48 11.05 5.61 -36.20
CA LEU A 48 9.71 5.10 -36.52
C LEU A 48 9.65 3.58 -36.40
N ALA A 49 10.68 2.85 -36.84
CA ALA A 49 10.76 1.40 -36.68
C ALA A 49 10.82 1.00 -35.20
N VAL A 50 11.56 1.74 -34.33
CA VAL A 50 11.55 1.53 -32.88
C VAL A 50 10.14 1.65 -32.32
N LEU A 51 9.44 2.75 -32.61
CA LEU A 51 8.07 2.98 -32.14
C LEU A 51 7.12 1.88 -32.62
N PHE A 52 7.22 1.48 -33.89
CA PHE A 52 6.41 0.41 -34.45
C PHE A 52 6.66 -0.95 -33.80
N CYS A 53 7.88 -1.21 -33.35
CA CYS A 53 8.23 -2.43 -32.63
C CYS A 53 7.84 -2.40 -31.16
N VAL A 54 7.96 -1.26 -30.49
CA VAL A 54 7.70 -1.10 -29.05
C VAL A 54 6.21 -0.94 -28.74
N PHE A 55 5.49 -0.08 -29.48
CA PHE A 55 4.11 0.29 -29.21
C PHE A 55 3.11 -0.89 -29.08
N PRO A 56 3.16 -1.95 -29.89
CA PRO A 56 2.22 -3.06 -29.75
C PRO A 56 2.35 -3.84 -28.43
N ASN A 57 3.51 -3.77 -27.75
CA ASN A 57 3.66 -4.42 -26.45
C ASN A 57 2.77 -3.79 -25.37
N ILE A 58 2.33 -2.53 -25.57
CA ILE A 58 1.38 -1.84 -24.66
C ILE A 58 0.05 -2.60 -24.60
N LYS A 59 -0.48 -3.05 -25.75
CA LYS A 59 -1.76 -3.78 -25.81
C LYS A 59 -1.68 -5.18 -25.22
N ASN A 60 -0.51 -5.81 -25.31
CA ASN A 60 -0.29 -7.18 -24.87
C ASN A 60 0.20 -7.28 -23.42
N SER A 61 0.28 -6.18 -22.72
CA SER A 61 0.81 -6.10 -21.36
C SER A 61 -0.23 -5.57 -20.38
N GLU A 62 -0.08 -5.95 -19.11
CA GLU A 62 -0.96 -5.54 -18.03
C GLU A 62 -0.23 -4.64 -17.01
N LYS A 63 -1.03 -3.79 -16.34
CA LYS A 63 -0.58 -2.98 -15.21
C LYS A 63 0.80 -2.31 -15.43
N ARG A 64 1.82 -2.70 -14.66
CA ARG A 64 3.17 -2.11 -14.69
C ARG A 64 3.91 -2.36 -15.99
N ALA A 65 3.76 -3.55 -16.58
CA ALA A 65 4.39 -3.84 -17.86
C ALA A 65 3.81 -2.96 -18.98
N ARG A 66 2.51 -2.61 -18.92
CA ARG A 66 1.90 -1.65 -19.83
C ARG A 66 2.50 -0.26 -19.66
N LEU A 67 2.66 0.22 -18.42
CA LEU A 67 3.27 1.52 -18.14
C LEU A 67 4.74 1.57 -18.58
N PHE A 68 5.50 0.49 -18.39
CA PHE A 68 6.87 0.33 -18.88
C PHE A 68 6.96 0.59 -20.41
N TRP A 69 6.10 -0.07 -21.21
CA TRP A 69 6.08 0.10 -22.64
C TRP A 69 5.57 1.47 -23.08
N ILE A 70 4.64 2.08 -22.34
CA ILE A 70 4.20 3.46 -22.57
C ILE A 70 5.36 4.44 -22.40
N LEU A 71 6.10 4.34 -21.28
CA LEU A 71 7.23 5.22 -21.00
C LEU A 71 8.36 5.05 -22.03
N LEU A 72 8.67 3.81 -22.43
CA LEU A 72 9.62 3.58 -23.53
C LEU A 72 9.15 4.24 -24.84
N SER A 73 7.86 4.10 -25.17
CA SER A 73 7.30 4.71 -26.39
C SER A 73 7.36 6.23 -26.34
N ILE A 74 7.10 6.85 -25.18
CA ILE A 74 7.21 8.31 -24.99
C ILE A 74 8.65 8.76 -25.19
N GLY A 75 9.63 8.07 -24.61
CA GLY A 75 11.03 8.43 -24.76
C GLY A 75 11.49 8.37 -26.22
N PHE A 76 11.18 7.27 -26.93
CA PHE A 76 11.53 7.18 -28.35
C PHE A 76 10.76 8.15 -29.24
N ALA A 77 9.52 8.52 -28.89
CA ALA A 77 8.78 9.56 -29.59
C ALA A 77 9.45 10.95 -29.42
N LEU A 78 9.91 11.28 -28.19
CA LEU A 78 10.67 12.51 -27.94
C LEU A 78 11.96 12.54 -28.76
N TRP A 79 12.69 11.43 -28.81
CA TRP A 79 13.89 11.34 -29.68
C TRP A 79 13.54 11.57 -31.16
N GLY A 80 12.45 10.94 -31.64
CA GLY A 80 11.94 11.15 -33.00
C GLY A 80 11.58 12.63 -33.28
N CYS A 81 10.96 13.32 -32.31
CA CYS A 81 10.66 14.75 -32.41
C CYS A 81 11.94 15.60 -32.53
N ALA A 82 12.97 15.32 -31.73
CA ALA A 82 14.25 16.00 -31.82
C ALA A 82 14.91 15.75 -33.20
N GLN A 83 14.89 14.52 -33.69
CA GLN A 83 15.43 14.17 -35.00
C GLN A 83 14.68 14.85 -36.16
N ILE A 84 13.35 14.92 -36.09
CA ILE A 84 12.54 15.65 -37.10
C ILE A 84 12.91 17.13 -37.11
N LEU A 85 13.12 17.75 -35.92
CA LEU A 85 13.56 19.15 -35.85
C LEU A 85 14.95 19.33 -36.44
N TRP A 86 15.88 18.39 -36.22
CA TRP A 86 17.22 18.42 -36.81
C TRP A 86 17.14 18.33 -38.33
N THR A 87 16.43 17.30 -38.86
CA THR A 87 16.18 17.11 -40.28
C THR A 87 15.50 18.32 -40.95
N TYR A 88 14.59 19.01 -40.22
CA TYR A 88 13.96 20.24 -40.73
C TYR A 88 14.98 21.35 -41.04
N TYR A 89 16.00 21.54 -40.19
CA TYR A 89 17.06 22.52 -40.45
C TYR A 89 17.95 22.11 -41.61
N GLU A 90 18.46 20.89 -41.62
CA GLU A 90 19.46 20.44 -42.63
C GLU A 90 18.84 20.15 -43.98
N VAL A 91 17.68 19.48 -44.01
CA VAL A 91 17.08 19.01 -45.27
C VAL A 91 16.07 20.01 -45.85
N TYR A 92 15.20 20.60 -45.02
CA TYR A 92 14.15 21.49 -45.54
C TYR A 92 14.63 22.95 -45.62
N LEU A 93 15.28 23.49 -44.59
CA LEU A 93 15.77 24.87 -44.59
C LEU A 93 17.13 25.01 -45.30
N LEU A 94 17.82 23.91 -45.57
CA LEU A 94 19.16 23.89 -46.14
C LEU A 94 20.15 24.76 -45.34
N ARG A 95 20.08 24.69 -44.03
CA ARG A 95 20.91 25.48 -43.10
C ARG A 95 21.55 24.56 -42.09
N GLU A 96 22.70 24.95 -41.59
CA GLU A 96 23.30 24.31 -40.42
C GLU A 96 22.40 24.42 -39.21
N VAL A 97 22.37 23.38 -38.39
CA VAL A 97 21.62 23.38 -37.14
C VAL A 97 22.18 24.46 -36.21
N PRO A 98 21.36 25.37 -35.69
CA PRO A 98 21.86 26.46 -34.84
C PRO A 98 22.46 25.93 -33.55
N ASN A 99 23.56 26.53 -33.12
CA ASN A 99 24.14 26.28 -31.81
C ASN A 99 24.02 27.57 -30.96
N PRO A 100 23.19 27.59 -29.91
CA PRO A 100 22.40 26.51 -29.26
C PRO A 100 21.18 26.04 -30.05
N PHE A 101 20.93 24.74 -30.05
CA PHE A 101 19.78 24.13 -30.72
C PHE A 101 18.57 24.01 -29.77
N ARG A 102 17.39 24.41 -30.23
CA ARG A 102 16.15 24.31 -29.40
C ARG A 102 15.68 22.88 -29.21
N GLY A 103 16.04 21.97 -30.14
CA GLY A 103 15.75 20.57 -30.05
C GLY A 103 16.52 19.82 -28.96
N ASP A 104 17.62 20.39 -28.48
CA ASP A 104 18.46 19.75 -27.46
C ASP A 104 17.72 19.51 -26.12
N PHE A 105 16.76 20.37 -25.78
CA PHE A 105 15.90 20.13 -24.61
C PHE A 105 15.00 18.90 -24.80
N VAL A 106 14.45 18.72 -25.99
CA VAL A 106 13.62 17.54 -26.32
C VAL A 106 14.48 16.29 -26.40
N LEU A 107 15.68 16.42 -26.97
CA LEU A 107 16.67 15.35 -27.02
C LEU A 107 17.11 14.92 -25.62
N PHE A 108 17.37 15.88 -24.75
CA PHE A 108 17.67 15.59 -23.33
C PHE A 108 16.50 14.87 -22.65
N LEU A 109 15.27 15.33 -22.83
CA LEU A 109 14.12 14.74 -22.13
C LEU A 109 13.80 13.30 -22.55
N HIS A 110 14.32 12.78 -23.68
CA HIS A 110 13.94 11.45 -24.19
C HIS A 110 14.39 10.28 -23.29
N LEU A 111 15.55 10.39 -22.63
CA LEU A 111 16.07 9.35 -21.73
C LEU A 111 15.32 9.29 -20.38
N VAL A 112 14.70 10.39 -19.95
CA VAL A 112 14.00 10.43 -18.66
C VAL A 112 12.84 9.43 -18.57
N PRO A 113 11.92 9.33 -19.56
CA PRO A 113 10.91 8.26 -19.57
C PRO A 113 11.52 6.85 -19.67
N LEU A 114 12.64 6.66 -20.37
CA LEU A 114 13.32 5.37 -20.46
C LEU A 114 13.85 4.94 -19.08
N MET A 115 14.46 5.85 -18.33
CA MET A 115 14.88 5.61 -16.94
C MET A 115 13.68 5.33 -16.03
N GLY A 116 12.60 6.08 -16.20
CA GLY A 116 11.34 5.84 -15.49
C GLY A 116 10.77 4.44 -15.76
N ALA A 117 10.83 3.96 -17.01
CA ALA A 117 10.44 2.61 -17.37
C ALA A 117 11.26 1.56 -16.61
N LEU A 118 12.59 1.71 -16.57
CA LEU A 118 13.49 0.81 -15.85
C LEU A 118 13.23 0.81 -14.33
N ALA A 119 12.82 1.95 -13.76
CA ALA A 119 12.49 2.07 -12.35
C ALA A 119 11.21 1.31 -11.95
N LEU A 120 10.27 1.11 -12.87
CA LEU A 120 9.00 0.40 -12.61
C LEU A 120 9.18 -1.08 -12.27
N ARG A 121 10.25 -1.73 -12.76
CA ARG A 121 10.55 -3.15 -12.50
C ARG A 121 9.32 -4.06 -12.68
N PRO A 122 8.74 -4.18 -13.90
CA PRO A 122 7.60 -5.06 -14.15
C PRO A 122 7.89 -6.56 -13.97
N ASP A 123 9.16 -6.93 -13.85
CA ASP A 123 9.64 -8.29 -13.55
C ASP A 123 9.43 -8.69 -12.07
N ALA A 124 9.22 -7.74 -11.18
CA ALA A 124 9.06 -7.99 -9.74
C ALA A 124 7.59 -7.92 -9.33
N ASP A 125 7.14 -8.95 -8.58
CA ASP A 125 5.83 -8.92 -7.92
C ASP A 125 5.89 -7.94 -6.75
N LEU A 126 5.40 -6.74 -6.99
CA LEU A 126 5.29 -5.68 -6.01
C LEU A 126 3.80 -5.40 -5.84
N ASP A 127 3.29 -5.43 -4.61
CA ASP A 127 1.89 -5.14 -4.28
C ASP A 127 1.34 -3.91 -5.00
N THR A 128 0.05 -3.97 -5.34
CA THR A 128 -0.69 -2.91 -6.05
C THR A 128 -0.62 -1.53 -5.38
N GLN A 129 -0.37 -1.48 -4.09
CA GLN A 129 -0.15 -0.26 -3.30
C GLN A 129 1.08 0.55 -3.75
N SER A 130 2.11 -0.10 -4.30
CA SER A 130 3.33 0.57 -4.75
C SER A 130 3.16 1.32 -6.10
N SER A 131 2.05 1.18 -6.80
CA SER A 131 1.85 1.82 -8.11
C SER A 131 1.63 3.34 -8.02
N THR A 132 0.88 3.79 -7.01
CA THR A 132 0.62 5.24 -6.79
C THR A 132 1.86 5.96 -6.24
N LEU A 133 2.64 5.28 -5.42
CA LEU A 133 3.93 5.77 -4.95
C LEU A 133 4.93 5.88 -6.10
N GLY A 134 4.91 4.93 -7.05
CA GLY A 134 5.77 4.96 -8.23
C GLY A 134 5.55 6.17 -9.15
N ILE A 135 4.32 6.68 -9.27
CA ILE A 135 4.03 7.89 -10.07
C ILE A 135 4.67 9.13 -9.43
N VAL A 136 4.60 9.25 -8.11
CA VAL A 136 5.22 10.40 -7.41
C VAL A 136 6.74 10.31 -7.45
N ASP A 137 7.32 9.12 -7.33
CA ASP A 137 8.77 8.92 -7.46
C ASP A 137 9.26 9.26 -8.87
N PHE A 138 8.49 8.90 -9.91
CA PHE A 138 8.77 9.32 -11.28
C PHE A 138 8.68 10.84 -11.45
N ALA A 139 7.66 11.49 -10.88
CA ALA A 139 7.53 12.94 -10.94
C ALA A 139 8.70 13.67 -10.23
N LEU A 140 9.18 13.14 -9.11
CA LEU A 140 10.37 13.66 -8.41
C LEU A 140 11.63 13.52 -9.26
N LEU A 141 11.84 12.36 -9.87
CA LEU A 141 12.98 12.10 -10.75
C LEU A 141 12.91 13.00 -12.01
N PHE A 142 11.74 13.12 -12.62
CA PHE A 142 11.52 13.99 -13.78
C PHE A 142 11.81 15.46 -13.44
N ALA A 143 11.27 15.96 -12.32
CA ALA A 143 11.50 17.33 -11.87
C ALA A 143 12.98 17.60 -11.60
N TRP A 144 13.71 16.63 -11.05
CA TRP A 144 15.15 16.77 -10.82
C TRP A 144 15.97 16.82 -12.12
N TRP A 145 15.64 15.98 -13.12
CA TRP A 145 16.31 16.03 -14.42
C TRP A 145 16.06 17.36 -15.14
N VAL A 146 14.81 17.83 -15.14
CA VAL A 146 14.48 19.14 -15.69
C VAL A 146 15.24 20.25 -14.96
N TYR A 147 15.30 20.19 -13.63
CA TYR A 147 16.12 21.13 -12.84
C TYR A 147 17.58 21.10 -13.26
N LEU A 148 18.17 19.93 -13.42
CA LEU A 148 19.59 19.79 -13.79
C LEU A 148 19.88 20.46 -15.13
N TYR A 149 19.05 20.22 -16.13
CA TYR A 149 19.16 20.85 -17.45
C TYR A 149 18.99 22.37 -17.37
N VAL A 150 17.93 22.82 -16.73
CA VAL A 150 17.63 24.26 -16.59
C VAL A 150 18.71 24.98 -15.78
N PHE A 151 19.31 24.33 -14.79
CA PHE A 151 20.38 24.90 -13.97
C PHE A 151 21.71 24.99 -14.72
N LEU A 152 22.09 23.98 -15.50
CA LEU A 152 23.41 23.91 -16.13
C LEU A 152 23.43 24.51 -17.55
N VAL A 153 22.41 24.24 -18.36
CA VAL A 153 22.40 24.51 -19.80
C VAL A 153 21.68 25.83 -20.14
N ILE A 154 20.48 26.05 -19.65
CA ILE A 154 19.62 27.19 -19.99
C ILE A 154 20.28 28.55 -19.75
N PRO A 155 21.10 28.79 -18.69
CA PRO A 155 21.74 30.07 -18.47
C PRO A 155 22.65 30.49 -19.61
N TRP A 156 23.31 29.55 -20.25
CA TRP A 156 24.23 29.81 -21.36
C TRP A 156 23.52 29.92 -22.71
N GLN A 157 22.29 29.47 -22.79
CA GLN A 157 21.43 29.62 -23.97
C GLN A 157 20.67 30.97 -23.98
N TYR A 158 20.15 31.43 -22.80
CA TYR A 158 19.21 32.55 -22.74
C TYR A 158 19.57 33.68 -21.79
N ILE A 159 20.28 33.40 -20.68
CA ILE A 159 20.55 34.41 -19.64
C ILE A 159 21.82 35.19 -19.93
N SER A 160 22.87 34.48 -20.32
CA SER A 160 24.17 35.01 -20.72
C SER A 160 24.71 34.13 -21.85
N PRO A 161 24.23 34.31 -23.08
CA PRO A 161 24.54 33.41 -24.20
C PRO A 161 26.04 33.26 -24.40
N ASN A 162 26.48 32.01 -24.45
CA ASN A 162 27.89 31.66 -24.69
C ASN A 162 27.93 30.22 -25.24
N GLU A 163 28.25 30.07 -26.51
CA GLU A 163 28.24 28.81 -27.24
C GLU A 163 29.17 27.74 -26.66
N GLU A 164 30.40 28.11 -26.32
CA GLU A 164 31.39 27.18 -25.74
C GLU A 164 30.91 26.61 -24.40
N ARG A 165 30.40 27.49 -23.50
CA ARG A 165 29.88 27.08 -22.21
C ARG A 165 28.59 26.29 -22.32
N TYR A 166 27.77 26.63 -23.30
CA TYR A 166 26.54 25.89 -23.61
C TYR A 166 26.88 24.45 -24.02
N SER A 167 27.71 24.27 -25.07
CA SER A 167 28.10 22.95 -25.57
C SER A 167 28.73 22.11 -24.47
N ARG A 168 29.69 22.66 -23.71
CA ARG A 168 30.30 21.95 -22.58
C ARG A 168 29.29 21.55 -21.49
N SER A 169 28.35 22.43 -21.15
CA SER A 169 27.33 22.13 -20.13
C SER A 169 26.33 21.08 -20.61
N PHE A 170 25.94 21.14 -21.88
CA PHE A 170 25.09 20.16 -22.51
C PHE A 170 25.76 18.77 -22.51
N ASP A 171 27.00 18.68 -23.00
CA ASP A 171 27.76 17.42 -23.05
C ASP A 171 27.89 16.78 -21.65
N VAL A 172 28.17 17.58 -20.62
CA VAL A 172 28.27 17.07 -19.24
C VAL A 172 26.94 16.49 -18.76
N VAL A 173 25.83 17.21 -18.92
CA VAL A 173 24.52 16.78 -18.48
C VAL A 173 24.07 15.53 -19.25
N TYR A 174 24.28 15.54 -20.54
CA TYR A 174 23.89 14.45 -21.43
C TYR A 174 24.70 13.17 -21.17
N ASN A 175 26.00 13.29 -20.89
CA ASN A 175 26.83 12.14 -20.48
C ASN A 175 26.43 11.58 -19.11
N ILE A 176 26.08 12.43 -18.14
CA ILE A 176 25.54 11.99 -16.83
C ILE A 176 24.24 11.21 -17.03
N GLU A 177 23.38 11.68 -17.90
CA GLU A 177 22.11 11.05 -18.22
C GLU A 177 22.30 9.65 -18.84
N HIS A 178 23.22 9.53 -19.83
CA HIS A 178 23.58 8.24 -20.42
C HIS A 178 24.13 7.26 -19.39
N LEU A 179 25.06 7.73 -18.54
CA LEU A 179 25.64 6.89 -17.49
C LEU A 179 24.54 6.42 -16.50
N THR A 180 23.63 7.30 -16.14
CA THR A 180 22.51 6.95 -15.24
C THR A 180 21.59 5.92 -15.89
N PHE A 181 21.25 6.11 -17.18
CA PHE A 181 20.47 5.13 -17.93
C PHE A 181 21.15 3.75 -17.97
N LEU A 182 22.45 3.72 -18.28
CA LEU A 182 23.23 2.48 -18.31
C LEU A 182 23.28 1.79 -16.93
N LEU A 183 23.49 2.55 -15.86
CA LEU A 183 23.45 2.00 -14.50
C LEU A 183 22.08 1.40 -14.18
N CYS A 184 21.01 2.11 -14.49
CA CYS A 184 19.64 1.61 -14.29
C CYS A 184 19.36 0.34 -15.10
N ALA A 185 19.73 0.32 -16.38
CA ALA A 185 19.54 -0.83 -17.27
C ALA A 185 20.42 -2.03 -16.85
N GLY A 186 21.66 -1.78 -16.45
CA GLY A 186 22.59 -2.80 -15.95
C GLY A 186 22.12 -3.44 -14.64
N ILE A 187 21.64 -2.64 -13.69
CA ILE A 187 21.05 -3.13 -12.43
C ILE A 187 19.78 -3.94 -12.72
N ALA A 188 18.91 -3.46 -13.61
CA ALA A 188 17.70 -4.16 -14.01
C ALA A 188 18.05 -5.51 -14.65
N TRP A 189 19.03 -5.55 -15.58
CA TRP A 189 19.52 -6.76 -16.21
C TRP A 189 20.12 -7.76 -15.21
N TRP A 190 20.99 -7.29 -14.32
CA TRP A 190 21.65 -8.15 -13.33
C TRP A 190 20.67 -8.80 -12.35
N ARG A 191 19.65 -8.05 -11.93
CA ARG A 191 18.67 -8.49 -10.92
C ARG A 191 17.49 -9.27 -11.48
N SER A 192 17.24 -9.22 -12.79
CA SER A 192 16.10 -9.87 -13.43
C SER A 192 16.38 -11.31 -13.83
N LYS A 193 15.30 -12.07 -14.06
CA LYS A 193 15.33 -13.45 -14.53
C LYS A 193 14.39 -13.63 -15.73
N GLY A 194 14.44 -14.81 -16.36
CA GLY A 194 13.51 -15.17 -17.42
C GLY A 194 13.51 -14.21 -18.61
N GLY A 195 12.36 -13.98 -19.23
CA GLY A 195 12.19 -13.12 -20.41
C GLY A 195 12.59 -11.67 -20.18
N TRP A 196 12.33 -11.14 -18.99
CA TRP A 196 12.71 -9.77 -18.63
C TRP A 196 14.22 -9.55 -18.60
N LYS A 197 15.01 -10.55 -18.17
CA LYS A 197 16.47 -10.48 -18.24
C LYS A 197 16.97 -10.24 -19.66
N THR A 198 16.38 -10.90 -20.63
CA THR A 198 16.72 -10.70 -22.03
C THR A 198 16.34 -9.30 -22.51
N VAL A 199 15.15 -8.79 -22.17
CA VAL A 199 14.70 -7.44 -22.51
C VAL A 199 15.65 -6.38 -21.95
N TYR A 200 15.98 -6.46 -20.66
CA TYR A 200 16.91 -5.51 -20.02
C TYR A 200 18.34 -5.63 -20.55
N GLY A 201 18.78 -6.85 -20.90
CA GLY A 201 20.10 -7.06 -21.52
C GLY A 201 20.19 -6.39 -22.88
N HIS A 202 19.16 -6.50 -23.70
CA HIS A 202 19.11 -5.79 -24.99
C HIS A 202 19.01 -4.27 -24.82
N LEU A 203 18.23 -3.77 -23.84
CA LEU A 203 18.19 -2.34 -23.50
C LEU A 203 19.55 -1.81 -23.04
N PHE A 204 20.25 -2.57 -22.22
CA PHE A 204 21.61 -2.23 -21.78
C PHE A 204 22.60 -2.19 -22.94
N GLY A 205 22.61 -3.24 -23.78
CA GLY A 205 23.51 -3.31 -24.94
C GLY A 205 23.25 -2.19 -25.96
N ALA A 206 21.98 -1.94 -26.30
CA ALA A 206 21.61 -0.82 -27.16
C ALA A 206 21.99 0.54 -26.55
N GLY A 207 21.81 0.69 -25.21
CA GLY A 207 22.22 1.88 -24.47
C GLY A 207 23.73 2.12 -24.49
N VAL A 208 24.53 1.05 -24.35
CA VAL A 208 26.02 1.16 -24.47
C VAL A 208 26.42 1.67 -25.85
N LEU A 209 25.83 1.10 -26.90
CA LEU A 209 26.10 1.52 -28.28
C LEU A 209 25.64 2.97 -28.52
N TYR A 210 24.47 3.34 -27.96
CA TYR A 210 23.97 4.72 -28.01
C TYR A 210 24.90 5.71 -27.32
N ALA A 211 25.32 5.42 -26.10
CA ALA A 211 26.24 6.28 -25.35
C ALA A 211 27.61 6.44 -26.07
N ALA A 212 28.15 5.34 -26.60
CA ALA A 212 29.39 5.37 -27.38
C ALA A 212 29.23 6.22 -28.64
N GLY A 213 28.12 6.06 -29.37
CA GLY A 213 27.80 6.86 -30.56
C GLY A 213 27.64 8.35 -30.24
N SER A 214 26.93 8.68 -29.15
CA SER A 214 26.75 10.06 -28.70
C SER A 214 28.08 10.75 -28.35
N VAL A 215 28.94 10.08 -27.60
CA VAL A 215 30.28 10.59 -27.27
C VAL A 215 31.15 10.76 -28.53
N SER A 216 31.09 9.81 -29.45
CA SER A 216 31.80 9.85 -30.74
C SER A 216 31.35 11.03 -31.59
N ALA A 217 30.04 11.19 -31.78
CA ALA A 217 29.46 12.29 -32.54
C ALA A 217 29.75 13.66 -31.89
N GLY A 218 29.52 13.78 -30.56
CA GLY A 218 29.85 15.00 -29.82
C GLY A 218 31.32 15.40 -29.92
N THR A 219 32.23 14.42 -29.84
CA THR A 219 33.68 14.68 -30.04
C THR A 219 33.98 15.16 -31.46
N ALA A 220 33.33 14.55 -32.47
CA ALA A 220 33.50 14.94 -33.86
C ALA A 220 32.95 16.36 -34.16
N ILE A 221 31.80 16.72 -33.52
CA ILE A 221 31.23 18.08 -33.57
C ILE A 221 32.22 19.09 -32.98
N ASN A 222 32.76 18.82 -31.79
CA ASN A 222 33.73 19.72 -31.13
C ASN A 222 35.03 19.87 -31.93
N LEU A 223 35.38 18.90 -32.75
CA LEU A 223 36.56 18.94 -33.65
C LEU A 223 36.25 19.54 -35.03
N GLY A 224 35.00 19.92 -35.31
CA GLY A 224 34.58 20.44 -36.61
C GLY A 224 34.65 19.39 -37.74
N LYS A 225 34.61 18.08 -37.40
CA LYS A 225 34.68 16.95 -38.36
C LYS A 225 33.35 16.25 -38.60
N TYR A 226 32.34 16.58 -37.82
CA TYR A 226 31.04 15.96 -37.93
C TYR A 226 30.22 16.59 -39.06
N TYR A 227 29.50 15.73 -39.75
CA TYR A 227 28.40 16.07 -40.65
C TYR A 227 27.41 14.89 -40.66
N THR A 228 26.13 15.16 -40.82
CA THR A 228 25.08 14.14 -40.83
C THR A 228 25.26 13.22 -42.04
N GLY A 229 25.13 11.90 -41.77
CA GLY A 229 25.42 10.85 -42.76
C GLY A 229 26.88 10.37 -42.75
N SER A 230 27.74 10.95 -41.93
CA SER A 230 29.11 10.47 -41.74
C SER A 230 29.15 9.15 -40.96
N TYR A 231 30.31 8.50 -40.97
CA TYR A 231 30.52 7.25 -40.23
C TYR A 231 30.36 7.43 -38.70
N TYR A 232 30.37 8.66 -38.18
CA TYR A 232 30.09 8.95 -36.76
C TYR A 232 28.63 8.66 -36.37
N ASP A 233 27.69 8.66 -37.33
CA ASP A 233 26.28 8.33 -37.08
C ASP A 233 26.00 6.83 -36.99
N LEU A 234 26.92 5.99 -37.49
CA LEU A 234 26.69 4.53 -37.57
C LEU A 234 26.42 3.88 -36.19
N PRO A 235 27.13 4.21 -35.10
CA PRO A 235 26.80 3.68 -33.81
C PRO A 235 25.41 4.11 -33.31
N LEU A 236 24.99 5.36 -33.59
CA LEU A 236 23.66 5.88 -33.25
C LEU A 236 22.56 5.12 -34.03
N MET A 237 22.74 4.97 -35.33
CA MET A 237 21.82 4.20 -36.18
C MET A 237 21.75 2.73 -35.73
N GLY A 238 22.90 2.12 -35.40
CA GLY A 238 22.98 0.77 -34.84
C GLY A 238 22.22 0.62 -33.52
N ALA A 239 22.34 1.61 -32.65
CA ALA A 239 21.59 1.63 -31.40
C ALA A 239 20.07 1.73 -31.63
N MET A 240 19.63 2.60 -32.56
CA MET A 240 18.21 2.70 -32.96
C MET A 240 17.67 1.36 -33.47
N ALA A 241 18.41 0.69 -34.39
CA ALA A 241 18.04 -0.62 -34.88
C ALA A 241 17.97 -1.66 -33.74
N TRP A 242 18.91 -1.62 -32.80
CA TRP A 242 18.90 -2.53 -31.65
C TRP A 242 17.73 -2.27 -30.70
N PHE A 243 17.36 -1.00 -30.46
CA PHE A 243 16.16 -0.65 -29.70
C PHE A 243 14.87 -1.15 -30.39
N ALA A 244 14.78 -1.14 -31.72
CA ALA A 244 13.69 -1.79 -32.45
C ALA A 244 13.66 -3.30 -32.15
N GLY A 245 14.82 -3.94 -32.14
CA GLY A 245 14.99 -5.34 -31.75
C GLY A 245 14.50 -5.68 -30.34
N VAL A 246 14.62 -4.76 -29.36
CA VAL A 246 14.08 -4.93 -27.99
C VAL A 246 12.56 -5.16 -28.04
N GLY A 247 11.82 -4.27 -28.71
CA GLY A 247 10.38 -4.36 -28.82
C GLY A 247 9.90 -5.62 -29.55
N TRP A 248 10.66 -6.06 -30.57
CA TRP A 248 10.37 -7.26 -31.31
C TRP A 248 10.66 -8.54 -30.51
N THR A 249 11.80 -8.62 -29.83
CA THR A 249 12.20 -9.76 -29.00
C THR A 249 11.23 -9.96 -27.84
N ALA A 250 10.78 -8.88 -27.20
CA ALA A 250 9.84 -8.93 -26.09
C ALA A 250 8.53 -9.65 -26.42
N ARG A 251 8.05 -9.60 -27.66
CA ARG A 251 6.82 -10.29 -28.11
C ARG A 251 6.95 -11.81 -28.16
N LYS A 252 8.16 -12.32 -28.32
CA LYS A 252 8.44 -13.76 -28.42
C LYS A 252 8.73 -14.39 -27.06
N LEU A 253 8.95 -13.59 -26.04
CA LEU A 253 9.33 -14.04 -24.71
C LEU A 253 8.14 -14.13 -23.76
N PRO A 254 8.07 -15.15 -22.90
CA PRO A 254 7.12 -15.20 -21.82
C PRO A 254 7.53 -14.17 -20.74
N LEU A 255 6.93 -12.97 -20.81
CA LEU A 255 7.16 -11.91 -19.84
C LEU A 255 6.28 -12.14 -18.60
N ARG A 256 6.68 -13.09 -17.75
CA ARG A 256 5.99 -13.39 -16.49
C ARG A 256 6.60 -12.59 -15.35
N THR A 257 5.74 -12.16 -14.44
CA THR A 257 6.13 -11.62 -13.13
C THR A 257 6.48 -12.82 -12.25
N GLU A 258 7.70 -12.88 -11.72
CA GLU A 258 8.09 -13.95 -10.79
C GLU A 258 7.86 -13.51 -9.34
N PRO A 259 7.27 -14.37 -8.49
CA PRO A 259 7.16 -14.09 -7.06
C PRO A 259 8.58 -14.00 -6.48
N MET A 260 8.91 -12.85 -5.95
CA MET A 260 10.21 -12.61 -5.33
C MET A 260 10.12 -12.95 -3.85
N ALA A 261 10.94 -13.91 -3.40
CA ALA A 261 11.10 -14.25 -1.99
C ALA A 261 11.31 -12.97 -1.15
N SER A 262 10.55 -12.85 -0.07
CA SER A 262 10.36 -11.65 0.73
C SER A 262 11.65 -11.10 1.36
N THR A 263 12.32 -10.22 0.65
CA THR A 263 13.27 -9.27 1.25
C THR A 263 12.77 -7.84 1.03
N ALA A 264 11.50 -7.62 1.37
CA ALA A 264 10.78 -6.36 1.11
C ALA A 264 11.37 -5.14 1.84
N THR A 265 12.05 -5.35 2.96
CA THR A 265 12.53 -4.27 3.83
C THR A 265 13.70 -3.44 3.24
N GLY A 266 14.53 -4.04 2.39
CA GLY A 266 15.70 -3.34 1.83
C GLY A 266 15.41 -2.45 0.62
N ARG A 267 14.24 -2.56 0.00
CA ARG A 267 13.95 -1.94 -1.30
C ARG A 267 13.42 -0.51 -1.21
N ASN A 268 12.59 -0.23 -0.22
CA ASN A 268 12.05 1.11 0.02
C ASN A 268 13.13 2.10 0.48
N LEU A 269 14.16 1.62 1.15
CA LEU A 269 15.30 2.44 1.61
C LEU A 269 16.13 2.99 0.45
N TRP A 270 16.29 2.25 -0.65
CA TRP A 270 17.11 2.67 -1.79
C TRP A 270 16.48 3.84 -2.58
N PHE A 271 15.19 3.74 -2.92
CA PHE A 271 14.47 4.80 -3.63
C PHE A 271 14.31 6.05 -2.75
N SER A 272 14.03 5.87 -1.46
CA SER A 272 14.00 6.98 -0.50
C SER A 272 15.37 7.65 -0.36
N GLY A 273 16.45 6.86 -0.32
CA GLY A 273 17.83 7.38 -0.30
C GLY A 273 18.19 8.15 -1.56
N LEU A 274 17.80 7.66 -2.75
CA LEU A 274 18.03 8.35 -4.02
C LEU A 274 17.27 9.67 -4.09
N ALA A 275 16.01 9.69 -3.72
CA ALA A 275 15.20 10.92 -3.64
C ALA A 275 15.81 11.94 -2.67
N MET A 276 16.33 11.47 -1.53
CA MET A 276 16.99 12.34 -0.57
C MET A 276 18.33 12.88 -1.10
N ALA A 277 19.12 12.07 -1.79
CA ALA A 277 20.36 12.47 -2.43
C ALA A 277 20.11 13.54 -3.52
N THR A 278 19.06 13.40 -4.33
CA THR A 278 18.68 14.39 -5.35
C THR A 278 18.31 15.73 -4.72
N ILE A 279 17.55 15.73 -3.63
CA ILE A 279 17.18 16.98 -2.93
C ILE A 279 18.41 17.65 -2.29
N LEU A 280 19.27 16.87 -1.63
CA LEU A 280 20.48 17.39 -1.01
C LEU A 280 21.51 17.92 -2.04
N SER A 281 21.50 17.40 -3.27
CA SER A 281 22.37 17.89 -4.35
C SER A 281 22.05 19.33 -4.77
N MET A 282 20.77 19.76 -4.67
CA MET A 282 20.34 21.09 -5.14
C MET A 282 20.95 22.24 -4.34
N PRO A 283 20.88 22.29 -3.00
CA PRO A 283 21.53 23.36 -2.23
C PRO A 283 23.06 23.34 -2.39
N VAL A 284 23.67 22.15 -2.55
CA VAL A 284 25.11 22.03 -2.82
C VAL A 284 25.45 22.66 -4.17
N MET A 285 24.69 22.41 -5.23
CA MET A 285 24.87 23.01 -6.54
C MET A 285 24.64 24.53 -6.51
N ALA A 286 23.64 25.01 -5.77
CA ALA A 286 23.38 26.43 -5.59
C ALA A 286 24.52 27.11 -4.83
N ALA A 287 25.00 26.50 -3.76
CA ALA A 287 26.16 27.00 -2.99
C ALA A 287 27.42 27.05 -3.85
N TYR A 288 27.72 26.00 -4.61
CA TYR A 288 28.82 26.00 -5.58
C TYR A 288 28.69 27.16 -6.59
N SER A 289 27.48 27.37 -7.14
CA SER A 289 27.22 28.45 -8.09
C SER A 289 27.40 29.85 -7.48
N LEU A 290 27.09 30.03 -6.20
CA LEU A 290 27.20 31.32 -5.51
C LEU A 290 28.63 31.65 -5.07
N PHE A 291 29.33 30.68 -4.48
CA PHE A 291 30.57 30.92 -3.77
C PHE A 291 31.83 30.56 -4.57
N ILE A 292 31.71 29.56 -5.47
CA ILE A 292 32.89 29.02 -6.18
C ILE A 292 32.88 29.39 -7.66
N SER A 293 31.70 29.38 -8.31
CA SER A 293 31.57 29.62 -9.74
C SER A 293 31.84 31.07 -10.11
N GLN A 294 32.69 31.29 -11.13
CA GLN A 294 32.92 32.60 -11.75
C GLN A 294 31.84 32.99 -12.78
N ALA A 295 30.64 32.45 -12.65
CA ALA A 295 29.54 32.80 -13.53
C ALA A 295 29.04 34.24 -13.34
N PRO A 296 28.54 34.92 -14.39
CA PRO A 296 27.95 36.25 -14.28
C PRO A 296 26.86 36.31 -13.20
N THR A 297 26.72 37.46 -12.54
CA THR A 297 25.75 37.66 -11.43
C THR A 297 24.33 37.28 -11.84
N ARG A 298 23.89 37.61 -13.06
CA ARG A 298 22.56 37.24 -13.60
C ARG A 298 22.36 35.72 -13.60
N VAL A 299 23.38 34.94 -13.99
CA VAL A 299 23.35 33.48 -13.99
C VAL A 299 23.26 32.92 -12.57
N ARG A 300 24.02 33.50 -11.62
CA ARG A 300 24.01 33.08 -10.21
C ARG A 300 22.64 33.32 -9.56
N ILE A 301 22.04 34.50 -9.81
CA ILE A 301 20.70 34.84 -9.31
C ILE A 301 19.66 33.88 -9.91
N PHE A 302 19.70 33.64 -11.22
CA PHE A 302 18.77 32.70 -11.89
C PHE A 302 18.87 31.28 -11.28
N ARG A 303 20.07 30.76 -11.10
CA ARG A 303 20.32 29.45 -10.52
C ARG A 303 19.81 29.35 -9.08
N LEU A 304 20.00 30.39 -8.27
CA LEU A 304 19.48 30.44 -6.90
C LEU A 304 17.94 30.44 -6.90
N SER A 305 17.31 31.30 -7.68
CA SER A 305 15.85 31.40 -7.79
C SER A 305 15.24 30.07 -8.27
N LEU A 306 15.84 29.46 -9.31
CA LEU A 306 15.44 28.15 -9.81
C LEU A 306 15.51 27.08 -8.73
N THR A 307 16.63 27.05 -7.98
CA THR A 307 16.82 26.07 -6.90
C THR A 307 15.76 26.23 -5.83
N LEU A 308 15.47 27.46 -5.39
CA LEU A 308 14.45 27.71 -4.37
C LEU A 308 13.06 27.29 -4.84
N ILE A 309 12.67 27.64 -6.08
CA ILE A 309 11.39 27.24 -6.65
C ILE A 309 11.28 25.72 -6.75
N THR A 310 12.33 25.06 -7.27
CA THR A 310 12.32 23.60 -7.42
C THR A 310 12.27 22.89 -6.07
N MET A 311 13.01 23.39 -5.06
CA MET A 311 12.93 22.84 -3.70
C MET A 311 11.51 22.97 -3.10
N MET A 312 10.82 24.07 -3.34
CA MET A 312 9.42 24.23 -2.92
C MET A 312 8.51 23.21 -3.60
N VAL A 313 8.64 23.02 -4.92
CA VAL A 313 7.85 22.05 -5.68
C VAL A 313 8.12 20.62 -5.20
N LEU A 314 9.39 20.25 -5.06
CA LEU A 314 9.77 18.92 -4.57
C LEU A 314 9.32 18.69 -3.12
N GLY A 315 9.46 19.71 -2.26
CA GLY A 315 8.93 19.68 -0.89
C GLY A 315 7.45 19.42 -0.84
N ALA A 316 6.66 20.10 -1.69
CA ALA A 316 5.22 19.86 -1.81
C ALA A 316 4.91 18.43 -2.29
N LEU A 317 5.62 17.91 -3.29
CA LEU A 317 5.43 16.54 -3.78
C LEU A 317 5.76 15.49 -2.71
N ILE A 318 6.82 15.72 -1.93
CA ILE A 318 7.20 14.82 -0.82
C ILE A 318 6.16 14.88 0.29
N TRP A 319 5.68 16.08 0.64
CA TRP A 319 4.62 16.23 1.63
C TRP A 319 3.35 15.49 1.21
N ILE A 320 2.94 15.60 -0.06
CA ILE A 320 1.79 14.86 -0.62
C ILE A 320 2.02 13.35 -0.50
N LYS A 321 3.22 12.88 -0.86
CA LYS A 321 3.60 11.46 -0.75
C LYS A 321 3.50 10.96 0.69
N GLN A 322 4.12 11.70 1.63
CA GLN A 322 4.13 11.35 3.05
C GLN A 322 2.71 11.33 3.63
N HIS A 323 1.92 12.36 3.34
CA HIS A 323 0.54 12.45 3.82
C HIS A 323 -0.35 11.28 3.34
N ARG A 324 -0.18 10.84 2.09
CA ARG A 324 -0.88 9.66 1.57
C ARG A 324 -0.43 8.37 2.24
N SER A 325 0.87 8.20 2.44
CA SER A 325 1.45 7.05 3.13
C SER A 325 0.95 6.94 4.58
N ASP A 326 0.93 8.05 5.31
CA ASP A 326 0.49 8.10 6.72
C ASP A 326 -1.01 7.76 6.84
N LYS A 327 -1.85 8.24 5.92
CA LYS A 327 -3.27 7.88 5.87
C LYS A 327 -3.48 6.39 5.64
N GLU A 328 -2.73 5.80 4.74
CA GLU A 328 -2.84 4.38 4.42
C GLU A 328 -2.34 3.49 5.57
N LEU A 329 -1.21 3.87 6.18
CA LEU A 329 -0.71 3.19 7.38
C LEU A 329 -1.73 3.27 8.54
N GLY A 330 -2.36 4.43 8.72
CA GLY A 330 -3.40 4.62 9.72
C GLY A 330 -4.65 3.76 9.48
N ARG A 331 -4.99 3.49 8.20
CA ARG A 331 -6.08 2.60 7.81
C ARG A 331 -5.72 1.14 8.10
N ILE A 332 -4.58 0.69 7.60
CA ILE A 332 -4.11 -0.70 7.82
C ILE A 332 -3.98 -1.01 9.31
N ASN A 333 -3.43 -0.09 10.10
CA ASN A 333 -3.33 -0.27 11.55
C ASN A 333 -4.70 -0.36 12.24
N ARG A 334 -5.72 0.35 11.74
CA ARG A 334 -7.09 0.22 12.26
C ARG A 334 -7.70 -1.13 11.92
N ASP A 335 -7.56 -1.56 10.66
CA ASP A 335 -8.08 -2.84 10.18
C ASP A 335 -7.42 -4.00 10.96
N LEU A 336 -6.10 -3.98 11.14
CA LEU A 336 -5.37 -4.97 11.95
C LEU A 336 -5.78 -4.95 13.43
N ARG A 337 -6.07 -3.78 14.00
CA ARG A 337 -6.58 -3.68 15.38
C ARG A 337 -7.98 -4.26 15.50
N GLU A 338 -8.87 -3.99 14.56
CA GLU A 338 -10.25 -4.54 14.54
C GLU A 338 -10.20 -6.07 14.42
N GLU A 339 -9.40 -6.64 13.51
CA GLU A 339 -9.20 -8.08 13.38
C GLU A 339 -8.60 -8.70 14.65
N SER A 340 -7.66 -8.02 15.30
CA SER A 340 -7.03 -8.47 16.56
C SER A 340 -7.95 -8.42 17.77
N LEU A 341 -9.10 -7.74 17.71
CA LEU A 341 -10.05 -7.55 18.83
C LEU A 341 -11.36 -8.32 18.64
N THR A 342 -11.52 -9.07 17.53
CA THR A 342 -12.68 -9.91 17.24
C THR A 342 -12.31 -11.39 17.24
N ASP A 343 -13.27 -12.23 17.55
CA ASP A 343 -13.16 -13.69 17.42
C ASP A 343 -13.51 -14.09 15.99
N ALA A 344 -12.59 -14.77 15.31
CA ALA A 344 -12.74 -15.12 13.90
C ALA A 344 -13.88 -16.09 13.58
N LEU A 345 -14.29 -16.93 14.56
CA LEU A 345 -15.36 -17.89 14.38
C LEU A 345 -16.73 -17.24 14.54
N THR A 346 -16.94 -16.51 15.64
CA THR A 346 -18.26 -16.04 16.06
C THR A 346 -18.56 -14.59 15.67
N GLY A 347 -17.53 -13.82 15.28
CA GLY A 347 -17.64 -12.38 15.03
C GLY A 347 -17.87 -11.53 16.31
N ALA A 348 -18.00 -12.15 17.47
CA ALA A 348 -18.03 -11.46 18.76
C ALA A 348 -16.68 -10.80 19.08
N ARG A 349 -16.62 -9.89 20.04
CA ARG A 349 -15.33 -9.41 20.54
C ARG A 349 -14.56 -10.56 21.21
N ASN A 350 -13.24 -10.52 21.20
CA ASN A 350 -12.42 -11.50 21.91
C ASN A 350 -12.01 -11.00 23.30
N ARG A 351 -11.44 -11.87 24.13
CA ARG A 351 -11.00 -11.55 25.50
C ARG A 351 -10.04 -10.35 25.56
N ARG A 352 -9.22 -10.13 24.52
CA ARG A 352 -8.29 -9.00 24.45
C ARG A 352 -9.04 -7.66 24.35
N TYR A 353 -10.21 -7.64 23.73
CA TYR A 353 -11.05 -6.44 23.67
C TYR A 353 -11.38 -5.90 25.07
N LEU A 354 -11.73 -6.78 26.01
CA LEU A 354 -12.04 -6.36 27.39
C LEU A 354 -10.86 -5.61 28.02
N SER A 355 -9.66 -6.18 27.95
CA SER A 355 -8.47 -5.57 28.58
C SER A 355 -8.11 -4.20 28.01
N VAL A 356 -8.49 -3.92 26.75
CA VAL A 356 -8.21 -2.62 26.10
C VAL A 356 -9.30 -1.59 26.37
N SER A 357 -10.57 -2.03 26.53
CA SER A 357 -11.73 -1.12 26.57
C SER A 357 -12.26 -0.86 27.99
N ILE A 358 -12.05 -1.79 28.92
CA ILE A 358 -12.72 -1.78 30.24
C ILE A 358 -12.39 -0.55 31.09
N ASP A 359 -11.15 -0.04 31.04
CA ASP A 359 -10.72 1.10 31.88
C ASP A 359 -11.55 2.37 31.66
N ALA A 360 -12.04 2.59 30.45
CA ALA A 360 -12.89 3.74 30.16
C ALA A 360 -14.26 3.60 30.81
N ASP A 361 -14.84 2.39 30.75
CA ASP A 361 -16.13 2.06 31.35
C ASP A 361 -16.06 2.16 32.87
N LEU A 362 -15.00 1.61 33.51
CA LEU A 362 -14.78 1.68 34.95
C LEU A 362 -14.67 3.13 35.43
N ARG A 363 -13.83 3.94 34.76
CA ARG A 363 -13.70 5.37 35.13
C ARG A 363 -15.02 6.12 35.00
N GLN A 364 -15.86 5.77 34.05
CA GLN A 364 -17.16 6.39 33.86
C GLN A 364 -18.12 6.00 35.00
N VAL A 365 -18.15 4.72 35.36
CA VAL A 365 -18.93 4.23 36.48
C VAL A 365 -18.51 4.91 37.76
N VAL A 366 -17.22 4.92 38.12
CA VAL A 366 -16.69 5.57 39.33
C VAL A 366 -17.10 7.04 39.38
N ARG A 367 -16.98 7.78 38.25
CA ARG A 367 -17.44 9.18 38.22
C ARG A 367 -18.93 9.35 38.47
N SER A 368 -19.78 8.40 38.04
CA SER A 368 -21.23 8.46 38.23
C SER A 368 -21.62 8.26 39.70
N TYR A 369 -20.73 7.68 40.51
CA TYR A 369 -20.90 7.50 41.96
C TYR A 369 -20.30 8.63 42.79
N SER A 370 -19.62 9.59 42.15
CA SER A 370 -19.11 10.78 42.87
C SER A 370 -20.25 11.61 43.46
N PRO A 371 -20.08 12.21 44.64
CA PRO A 371 -21.05 13.13 45.24
C PRO A 371 -21.42 14.32 44.35
N SER A 372 -20.50 14.74 43.49
CA SER A 372 -20.68 15.84 42.53
C SER A 372 -21.36 15.40 41.19
N ALA A 373 -21.75 14.14 41.05
CA ALA A 373 -22.37 13.67 39.84
C ALA A 373 -23.77 14.27 39.61
N PRO A 374 -24.13 14.63 38.35
CA PRO A 374 -25.44 15.17 38.01
C PRO A 374 -26.59 14.22 38.43
N PRO A 375 -27.78 14.71 38.80
CA PRO A 375 -28.92 13.86 39.22
C PRO A 375 -29.32 12.82 38.16
N GLN A 376 -29.19 13.14 36.85
CA GLN A 376 -29.49 12.26 35.74
C GLN A 376 -28.56 11.06 35.63
N SER A 377 -27.32 11.13 36.15
CA SER A 377 -26.35 10.05 36.19
C SER A 377 -26.53 9.07 37.33
N LYS A 378 -27.54 9.27 38.20
CA LYS A 378 -27.80 8.42 39.37
C LYS A 378 -28.63 7.17 39.05
N ARG A 379 -29.20 7.08 37.85
CA ARG A 379 -29.92 5.88 37.37
C ARG A 379 -29.06 5.15 36.35
N ASN A 380 -29.17 3.81 36.29
CA ASN A 380 -28.49 2.96 35.31
C ASN A 380 -26.98 3.27 35.23
N ARG A 381 -26.30 3.29 36.36
CA ARG A 381 -24.90 3.71 36.49
C ARG A 381 -23.91 2.57 36.71
N ASP A 382 -24.44 1.35 36.85
CA ASP A 382 -23.64 0.15 37.09
C ASP A 382 -23.14 -0.45 35.78
N LEU A 383 -22.08 -1.25 35.88
CA LEU A 383 -21.53 -2.11 34.85
C LEU A 383 -21.74 -3.56 35.29
N ALA A 384 -22.48 -4.35 34.55
CA ALA A 384 -22.74 -5.72 34.90
C ALA A 384 -21.99 -6.68 33.95
N PHE A 385 -21.42 -7.72 34.54
CA PHE A 385 -20.68 -8.78 33.85
C PHE A 385 -21.48 -10.07 33.93
N TYR A 386 -21.77 -10.68 32.78
CA TYR A 386 -22.47 -11.95 32.65
C TYR A 386 -21.55 -12.95 31.98
N LEU A 387 -21.06 -13.93 32.74
CA LEU A 387 -20.37 -15.11 32.20
C LEU A 387 -21.42 -16.13 31.81
N ILE A 388 -21.37 -16.56 30.56
CA ILE A 388 -22.34 -17.46 29.93
C ILE A 388 -21.58 -18.66 29.41
N ASP A 389 -22.00 -19.86 29.77
CA ASP A 389 -21.41 -21.11 29.34
C ASP A 389 -22.46 -21.96 28.65
N THR A 390 -22.09 -22.58 27.54
CA THR A 390 -22.97 -23.42 26.72
C THR A 390 -23.12 -24.78 27.35
N ASP A 391 -24.32 -25.09 27.83
CA ASP A 391 -24.59 -26.33 28.56
C ASP A 391 -24.36 -27.56 27.67
N SER A 392 -23.51 -28.48 28.14
CA SER A 392 -23.22 -29.77 27.48
C SER A 392 -22.63 -29.65 26.06
N PHE A 393 -21.94 -28.59 25.76
CA PHE A 393 -21.29 -28.35 24.44
C PHE A 393 -20.41 -29.52 23.99
N LYS A 394 -19.65 -30.13 24.91
CA LYS A 394 -18.81 -31.29 24.60
C LYS A 394 -19.65 -32.46 24.03
N GLN A 395 -20.85 -32.70 24.54
CA GLN A 395 -21.72 -33.75 24.01
C GLN A 395 -22.17 -33.48 22.58
N VAL A 396 -22.37 -32.22 22.22
CA VAL A 396 -22.70 -31.84 20.83
C VAL A 396 -21.51 -32.12 19.91
N ASN A 397 -20.29 -31.77 20.33
CA ASN A 397 -19.06 -32.08 19.58
C ASN A 397 -18.86 -33.60 19.43
N ASP A 398 -19.01 -34.35 20.52
CA ASP A 398 -18.80 -35.79 20.52
C ASP A 398 -19.83 -36.52 19.63
N ARG A 399 -21.06 -36.00 19.53
CA ARG A 399 -22.15 -36.59 18.74
C ARG A 399 -22.17 -36.15 17.28
N HIS A 400 -21.90 -34.88 17.00
CA HIS A 400 -22.10 -34.26 15.68
C HIS A 400 -20.83 -33.75 15.03
N GLY A 401 -19.69 -33.86 15.72
CA GLY A 401 -18.37 -33.39 15.27
C GLY A 401 -18.13 -31.89 15.50
N HIS A 402 -16.86 -31.49 15.47
CA HIS A 402 -16.44 -30.12 15.75
C HIS A 402 -17.02 -29.06 14.82
N ALA A 403 -17.26 -29.42 13.54
CA ALA A 403 -17.84 -28.48 12.57
C ALA A 403 -19.28 -28.06 12.96
N MET A 404 -20.05 -28.96 13.60
CA MET A 404 -21.39 -28.63 14.10
C MET A 404 -21.31 -27.87 15.43
N GLY A 405 -20.32 -28.17 16.27
CA GLY A 405 -20.01 -27.36 17.45
C GLY A 405 -19.64 -25.91 17.11
N ASP A 406 -18.86 -25.71 16.06
CA ASP A 406 -18.53 -24.37 15.57
C ASP A 406 -19.77 -23.60 15.10
N LYS A 407 -20.67 -24.26 14.34
CA LYS A 407 -21.95 -23.66 13.95
C LYS A 407 -22.84 -23.34 15.15
N LEU A 408 -22.86 -24.21 16.17
CA LEU A 408 -23.59 -23.95 17.40
C LEU A 408 -23.07 -22.69 18.10
N LEU A 409 -21.74 -22.51 18.18
CA LEU A 409 -21.14 -21.32 18.79
C LEU A 409 -21.45 -20.03 18.01
N VAL A 410 -21.47 -20.09 16.68
CA VAL A 410 -21.87 -18.96 15.82
C VAL A 410 -23.31 -18.57 16.08
N GLU A 411 -24.23 -19.56 16.12
CA GLU A 411 -25.64 -19.31 16.37
C GLU A 411 -25.89 -18.88 17.83
N MET A 412 -25.14 -19.42 18.79
CA MET A 412 -25.17 -18.99 20.20
C MET A 412 -24.79 -17.49 20.30
N ALA A 413 -23.70 -17.07 19.68
CA ALA A 413 -23.29 -15.67 19.65
C ALA A 413 -24.36 -14.77 19.04
N ARG A 414 -25.00 -15.20 17.94
CA ARG A 414 -26.10 -14.49 17.29
C ARG A 414 -27.31 -14.34 18.21
N ARG A 415 -27.73 -15.40 18.91
CA ARG A 415 -28.85 -15.35 19.84
C ARG A 415 -28.59 -14.49 21.06
N ILE A 416 -27.37 -14.56 21.63
CA ILE A 416 -26.96 -13.67 22.73
C ILE A 416 -26.96 -12.23 22.26
N SER A 417 -26.38 -11.94 21.08
CA SER A 417 -26.37 -10.59 20.50
C SER A 417 -27.77 -10.02 20.29
N SER A 418 -28.73 -10.86 19.91
CA SER A 418 -30.14 -10.45 19.74
C SER A 418 -30.83 -10.18 21.09
N ALA A 419 -30.33 -10.76 22.17
CA ALA A 419 -30.87 -10.58 23.52
C ALA A 419 -30.29 -9.35 24.24
N ILE A 420 -29.17 -8.78 23.82
CA ILE A 420 -28.50 -7.64 24.47
C ILE A 420 -28.81 -6.31 23.74
N ARG A 421 -28.48 -5.18 24.39
CA ARG A 421 -28.65 -3.84 23.80
C ARG A 421 -27.43 -3.47 22.97
N HIS A 422 -27.57 -2.48 22.09
CA HIS A 422 -26.43 -1.98 21.29
C HIS A 422 -25.30 -1.37 22.14
N SER A 423 -25.60 -0.89 23.36
CA SER A 423 -24.63 -0.42 24.34
C SER A 423 -23.83 -1.54 25.00
N ASP A 424 -24.36 -2.76 24.99
CA ASP A 424 -23.74 -3.92 25.62
C ASP A 424 -22.72 -4.55 24.68
N VAL A 425 -21.75 -5.26 25.22
CA VAL A 425 -20.68 -5.90 24.43
C VAL A 425 -20.70 -7.40 24.67
N LEU A 426 -20.79 -8.15 23.58
CA LEU A 426 -20.58 -9.60 23.59
C LEU A 426 -19.11 -9.94 23.31
N ILE A 427 -18.53 -10.74 24.15
CA ILE A 427 -17.14 -11.20 24.10
C ILE A 427 -17.13 -12.72 24.15
N ARG A 428 -16.43 -13.37 23.21
CA ARG A 428 -16.10 -14.79 23.34
C ARG A 428 -14.92 -14.90 24.33
N TRP A 429 -15.23 -15.45 25.53
CA TRP A 429 -14.29 -15.49 26.63
C TRP A 429 -13.25 -16.62 26.49
N GLY A 430 -13.67 -17.76 25.98
CA GLY A 430 -12.84 -18.92 25.64
C GLY A 430 -13.70 -20.15 25.32
N GLY A 431 -13.24 -21.00 24.42
CA GLY A 431 -13.97 -22.24 24.08
C GLY A 431 -15.44 -22.01 23.76
N ASP A 432 -16.31 -22.50 24.66
CA ASP A 432 -17.76 -22.39 24.65
C ASP A 432 -18.32 -21.33 25.63
N GLU A 433 -17.45 -20.49 26.19
CA GLU A 433 -17.79 -19.45 27.14
C GLU A 433 -17.90 -18.08 26.48
N PHE A 434 -18.92 -17.33 26.84
CA PHE A 434 -19.16 -15.94 26.44
C PHE A 434 -19.23 -15.03 27.67
N LEU A 435 -18.81 -13.78 27.49
CA LEU A 435 -18.97 -12.72 28.46
C LEU A 435 -19.77 -11.58 27.84
N VAL A 436 -20.87 -11.20 28.49
CA VAL A 436 -21.58 -9.96 28.18
C VAL A 436 -21.21 -8.90 29.22
N VAL A 437 -20.77 -7.75 28.73
CA VAL A 437 -20.56 -6.55 29.55
C VAL A 437 -21.71 -5.59 29.27
N SER A 438 -22.62 -5.46 30.23
CA SER A 438 -23.78 -4.56 30.12
C SER A 438 -23.48 -3.22 30.78
N ARG A 439 -23.55 -2.18 29.97
CA ARG A 439 -23.28 -0.80 30.34
C ARG A 439 -24.56 -0.06 30.74
N TYR A 440 -24.43 0.94 31.57
CA TYR A 440 -25.56 1.79 32.00
C TYR A 440 -26.75 0.96 32.53
N THR A 441 -26.44 0.03 33.41
CA THR A 441 -27.42 -0.91 33.97
C THR A 441 -27.76 -0.52 35.41
N ASP A 442 -28.96 -0.89 35.89
CA ASP A 442 -29.30 -0.88 37.30
C ASP A 442 -29.03 -2.27 37.86
N ARG A 443 -28.33 -2.36 39.00
CA ARG A 443 -28.00 -3.63 39.64
C ARG A 443 -29.25 -4.47 39.97
N ASN A 444 -30.38 -3.81 40.23
CA ASN A 444 -31.65 -4.47 40.54
C ASN A 444 -32.29 -5.12 39.28
N ASP A 445 -31.94 -4.66 38.09
CA ASP A 445 -32.49 -5.13 36.80
C ASP A 445 -31.63 -6.20 36.13
N CYS A 446 -30.48 -6.57 36.69
CA CYS A 446 -29.55 -7.51 36.10
C CYS A 446 -30.16 -8.89 35.80
N SER A 447 -31.09 -9.37 36.68
CA SER A 447 -31.80 -10.61 36.47
C SER A 447 -32.70 -10.61 35.23
N ILE A 448 -33.19 -9.43 34.79
CA ILE A 448 -34.02 -9.27 33.58
C ILE A 448 -33.21 -9.58 32.31
N LEU A 449 -31.99 -9.07 32.23
CA LEU A 449 -31.11 -9.38 31.10
C LEU A 449 -30.74 -10.87 31.09
N ALA A 450 -30.38 -11.43 32.23
CA ALA A 450 -30.07 -12.83 32.38
C ALA A 450 -31.26 -13.74 31.92
N SER A 451 -32.49 -13.43 32.38
CA SER A 451 -33.71 -14.14 31.92
C SER A 451 -33.92 -14.02 30.43
N ARG A 452 -33.71 -12.85 29.86
CA ARG A 452 -33.85 -12.62 28.41
C ARG A 452 -32.85 -13.46 27.62
N VAL A 453 -31.57 -13.50 28.01
CA VAL A 453 -30.53 -14.33 27.37
C VAL A 453 -30.92 -15.82 27.46
N LEU A 454 -31.31 -16.31 28.64
CA LEU A 454 -31.77 -17.70 28.81
C LEU A 454 -32.93 -18.06 27.86
N LYS A 455 -33.88 -17.14 27.69
CA LYS A 455 -35.04 -17.34 26.81
C LYS A 455 -34.62 -17.36 25.32
N PHE A 456 -33.74 -16.44 24.89
CA PHE A 456 -33.30 -16.40 23.51
C PHE A 456 -32.41 -17.59 23.13
N VAL A 457 -31.61 -18.08 24.06
CA VAL A 457 -30.73 -19.24 23.85
C VAL A 457 -31.53 -20.56 23.91
N GLY A 458 -32.28 -20.78 24.96
CA GLY A 458 -32.93 -22.07 25.23
C GLY A 458 -34.39 -22.17 24.75
N GLY A 459 -34.92 -21.11 24.11
CA GLY A 459 -36.33 -21.06 23.69
C GLY A 459 -36.66 -21.89 22.46
N GLU A 460 -35.72 -22.06 21.57
CA GLU A 460 -35.87 -22.77 20.29
C GLU A 460 -34.67 -23.67 20.02
N PRO A 461 -34.84 -24.83 19.35
CA PRO A 461 -33.73 -25.65 18.91
C PRO A 461 -32.75 -24.88 18.01
N PHE A 462 -31.52 -25.36 17.92
CA PHE A 462 -30.47 -24.83 17.03
C PHE A 462 -30.47 -25.65 15.74
N GLU A 463 -30.83 -25.04 14.62
CA GLU A 463 -30.77 -25.67 13.30
C GLU A 463 -29.33 -25.53 12.73
N LEU A 464 -28.57 -26.63 12.83
CA LEU A 464 -27.13 -26.61 12.46
C LEU A 464 -26.87 -27.15 11.05
N GLY A 465 -27.88 -27.74 10.42
CA GLY A 465 -27.82 -28.32 9.08
C GLY A 465 -29.19 -28.87 8.64
N PRO A 466 -29.30 -29.38 7.38
CA PRO A 466 -30.59 -29.85 6.83
C PRO A 466 -31.34 -30.86 7.70
N ASP A 467 -30.61 -31.72 8.43
CA ASP A 467 -31.19 -32.79 9.26
C ASP A 467 -30.65 -32.79 10.69
N VAL A 468 -30.02 -31.67 11.11
CA VAL A 468 -29.39 -31.58 12.44
C VAL A 468 -29.97 -30.41 13.23
N SER A 469 -30.92 -30.76 14.09
CA SER A 469 -31.52 -29.85 15.07
C SER A 469 -31.10 -30.26 16.49
N VAL A 470 -30.55 -29.32 17.27
CA VAL A 470 -30.00 -29.58 18.61
C VAL A 470 -30.65 -28.66 19.63
N THR A 471 -31.19 -29.23 20.69
CA THR A 471 -31.61 -28.44 21.84
C THR A 471 -30.43 -28.22 22.77
N CYS A 472 -30.06 -26.95 22.95
CA CYS A 472 -28.95 -26.52 23.81
C CYS A 472 -29.41 -25.36 24.67
N THR A 473 -28.96 -25.35 25.94
CA THR A 473 -29.22 -24.27 26.90
C THR A 473 -27.92 -23.63 27.31
N CYS A 474 -27.97 -22.58 28.12
CA CYS A 474 -26.81 -22.00 28.75
C CYS A 474 -27.00 -21.80 30.24
N SER A 475 -25.89 -21.75 30.96
CA SER A 475 -25.81 -21.34 32.35
C SER A 475 -25.17 -19.96 32.43
N ILE A 476 -25.67 -19.11 33.32
CA ILE A 476 -25.20 -17.71 33.44
C ILE A 476 -24.82 -17.42 34.87
N GLY A 477 -23.62 -16.87 35.07
CA GLY A 477 -23.22 -16.23 36.33
C GLY A 477 -23.04 -14.74 36.10
N TRP A 478 -23.58 -13.89 36.97
CA TRP A 478 -23.40 -12.44 36.85
C TRP A 478 -23.08 -11.74 38.15
N ALA A 479 -22.34 -10.63 38.07
CA ALA A 479 -22.02 -9.73 39.15
C ALA A 479 -21.90 -8.29 38.63
N VAL A 480 -21.94 -7.30 39.54
CA VAL A 480 -21.99 -5.89 39.20
C VAL A 480 -20.78 -5.10 39.72
N PHE A 481 -20.35 -4.13 38.95
CA PHE A 481 -19.37 -3.12 39.35
C PHE A 481 -20.06 -1.74 39.44
N PRO A 482 -19.83 -0.94 40.47
CA PRO A 482 -18.97 -1.22 41.62
C PRO A 482 -19.65 -2.22 42.56
N TRP A 483 -18.87 -3.01 43.31
CA TRP A 483 -19.42 -3.92 44.31
C TRP A 483 -20.11 -3.10 45.44
N TYR A 484 -19.37 -2.20 46.05
CA TYR A 484 -19.90 -1.31 47.05
C TYR A 484 -20.24 0.08 46.51
N VAL A 485 -21.42 0.58 46.85
CA VAL A 485 -21.91 1.91 46.47
C VAL A 485 -21.09 3.03 47.08
N LEU A 486 -20.73 2.87 48.38
CA LEU A 486 -19.86 3.79 49.11
C LEU A 486 -18.42 3.26 49.11
N GLY A 487 -17.67 3.56 48.06
CA GLY A 487 -16.29 3.10 47.83
C GLY A 487 -16.17 2.29 46.56
N PRO A 488 -16.55 2.87 45.40
CA PRO A 488 -16.64 2.15 44.15
C PRO A 488 -15.29 1.59 43.65
N GLU A 489 -14.15 2.11 44.13
CA GLU A 489 -12.80 1.71 43.75
C GLU A 489 -12.20 0.61 44.65
N LYS A 490 -12.91 0.20 45.73
CA LYS A 490 -12.35 -0.77 46.68
C LYS A 490 -12.20 -2.19 46.16
N ILE A 491 -12.96 -2.55 45.10
CA ILE A 491 -12.93 -3.88 44.47
C ILE A 491 -12.70 -3.69 42.99
N ASP A 492 -11.66 -4.36 42.47
CA ASP A 492 -11.32 -4.34 41.04
C ASP A 492 -12.33 -5.18 40.23
N TYR A 493 -12.51 -4.84 38.98
CA TYR A 493 -13.39 -5.57 38.06
C TYR A 493 -12.99 -7.05 37.89
N GLN A 494 -11.71 -7.39 38.09
CA GLN A 494 -11.24 -8.77 38.07
C GLN A 494 -11.86 -9.63 39.18
N GLU A 495 -12.04 -9.03 40.37
CA GLU A 495 -12.76 -9.69 41.45
C GLU A 495 -14.25 -9.83 41.13
N ILE A 496 -14.85 -8.83 40.49
CA ILE A 496 -16.24 -8.93 40.02
C ILE A 496 -16.40 -10.08 38.99
N LEU A 497 -15.43 -10.25 38.11
CA LEU A 497 -15.42 -11.41 37.17
C LEU A 497 -15.30 -12.75 37.92
N ARG A 498 -14.49 -12.82 39.01
CA ARG A 498 -14.43 -14.03 39.86
C ARG A 498 -15.74 -14.32 40.55
N LEU A 499 -16.45 -13.28 41.02
CA LEU A 499 -17.78 -13.44 41.59
C LEU A 499 -18.79 -13.94 40.56
N ALA A 500 -18.73 -13.44 39.33
CA ALA A 500 -19.55 -13.92 38.23
C ALA A 500 -19.22 -15.39 37.88
N ASP A 501 -17.93 -15.78 37.91
CA ASP A 501 -17.51 -17.17 37.67
C ASP A 501 -18.02 -18.10 38.79
N SER A 502 -17.90 -17.70 40.04
CA SER A 502 -18.47 -18.44 41.20
C SER A 502 -19.98 -18.59 41.08
N ALA A 503 -20.68 -17.56 40.61
CA ALA A 503 -22.12 -17.60 40.35
C ALA A 503 -22.45 -18.56 39.21
N LEU A 504 -21.64 -18.59 38.13
CA LEU A 504 -21.79 -19.53 37.02
C LEU A 504 -21.59 -20.98 37.45
N TYR A 505 -20.62 -21.22 38.31
CA TYR A 505 -20.39 -22.54 38.88
C TYR A 505 -21.61 -23.00 39.70
N GLU A 506 -22.20 -22.12 40.53
CA GLU A 506 -23.44 -22.42 41.28
C GLU A 506 -24.65 -22.70 40.33
N ALA A 507 -24.75 -21.94 39.24
CA ALA A 507 -25.78 -22.20 38.20
C ALA A 507 -25.65 -23.60 37.57
N LYS A 508 -24.41 -23.99 37.24
CA LYS A 508 -24.12 -25.34 36.69
C LYS A 508 -24.43 -26.46 37.69
N LYS A 509 -23.98 -26.29 38.95
CA LYS A 509 -24.19 -27.27 40.02
C LYS A 509 -25.66 -27.44 40.40
N ALA A 510 -26.43 -26.39 40.34
CA ALA A 510 -27.86 -26.41 40.62
C ALA A 510 -28.72 -26.98 39.48
N GLY A 511 -28.09 -27.55 38.41
CA GLY A 511 -28.74 -28.31 37.34
C GLY A 511 -28.86 -27.59 36.02
N LYS A 512 -27.97 -26.61 35.76
CA LYS A 512 -27.84 -25.89 34.48
C LYS A 512 -29.09 -25.11 34.05
N ASN A 513 -29.13 -24.54 32.85
CA ASN A 513 -30.25 -23.78 32.30
C ASN A 513 -30.88 -22.80 33.30
N GLN A 514 -30.06 -21.98 33.87
CA GLN A 514 -30.45 -20.94 34.84
C GLN A 514 -29.37 -19.88 34.98
N ALA A 515 -29.73 -18.75 35.54
CA ALA A 515 -28.77 -17.70 35.93
C ALA A 515 -28.69 -17.60 37.48
N VAL A 516 -27.51 -17.36 37.96
CA VAL A 516 -27.22 -16.97 39.33
C VAL A 516 -26.49 -15.63 39.31
N GLY A 517 -26.96 -14.69 40.11
CA GLY A 517 -26.29 -13.40 40.30
C GLY A 517 -25.74 -13.27 41.71
N MET A 518 -24.65 -12.55 41.85
CA MET A 518 -24.08 -12.16 43.17
C MET A 518 -24.24 -10.67 43.34
N LEU A 519 -24.88 -10.28 44.45
CA LEU A 519 -24.97 -8.88 44.89
C LEU A 519 -24.45 -8.76 46.34
N PRO A 520 -23.90 -7.59 46.70
CA PRO A 520 -23.46 -7.34 48.07
C PRO A 520 -24.68 -7.31 49.03
N SER A 521 -24.56 -7.93 50.18
CA SER A 521 -25.59 -7.90 51.23
C SER A 521 -25.63 -6.54 51.94
N ARG A 522 -24.56 -5.74 51.83
CA ARG A 522 -24.42 -4.40 52.45
C ARG A 522 -23.98 -3.40 51.37
N GLU A 523 -24.42 -2.15 51.50
CA GLU A 523 -24.01 -1.08 50.56
C GLU A 523 -22.60 -0.54 50.85
N ASN A 524 -22.06 -0.80 52.04
CA ASN A 524 -20.77 -0.33 52.54
C ASN A 524 -19.78 -1.48 52.72
N PRO A 525 -18.49 -1.25 52.50
CA PRO A 525 -17.47 -2.20 52.90
C PRO A 525 -17.42 -2.29 54.42
N VAL A 526 -17.16 -3.49 54.94
CA VAL A 526 -16.89 -3.71 56.37
C VAL A 526 -15.62 -2.95 56.75
N GLY A 527 -15.63 -2.22 57.90
CA GLY A 527 -14.47 -1.47 58.37
C GLY A 527 -13.27 -2.38 58.65
N ASP A 528 -12.06 -1.85 58.46
CA ASP A 528 -10.77 -2.57 58.54
C ASP A 528 -10.48 -3.30 59.88
N GLY A 529 -11.40 -3.30 60.82
CA GLY A 529 -11.24 -3.90 62.18
C GLY A 529 -11.97 -5.22 62.42
N GLU A 530 -12.89 -5.65 61.55
CA GLU A 530 -13.59 -6.94 61.71
C GLU A 530 -12.92 -8.01 60.82
N LYS A 531 -12.24 -8.97 61.47
CA LYS A 531 -11.81 -10.21 60.84
C LYS A 531 -13.03 -11.08 60.57
N SER A 532 -13.70 -10.88 59.40
CA SER A 532 -14.56 -11.90 58.85
C SER A 532 -13.78 -12.65 57.77
N ASP A 533 -13.78 -13.96 57.81
CA ASP A 533 -13.14 -14.87 56.84
C ASP A 533 -13.81 -14.80 55.45
N ASP A 534 -14.97 -14.18 55.35
CA ASP A 534 -15.73 -13.93 54.13
C ASP A 534 -15.38 -12.54 53.55
N ARG A 535 -14.43 -12.50 52.63
CA ARG A 535 -14.02 -11.27 51.95
C ARG A 535 -15.14 -10.61 51.16
N PHE A 536 -16.20 -11.33 50.83
CA PHE A 536 -17.34 -10.82 50.07
C PHE A 536 -18.65 -11.24 50.74
N ASP A 537 -19.29 -10.24 51.40
CA ASP A 537 -20.64 -10.41 51.89
C ASP A 537 -21.61 -10.38 50.70
N ALA A 538 -21.99 -11.55 50.17
CA ALA A 538 -22.74 -11.74 48.93
C ALA A 538 -23.98 -12.60 49.13
N HIS A 539 -25.10 -12.23 48.52
CA HIS A 539 -26.28 -13.07 48.43
C HIS A 539 -26.59 -13.49 47.00
N PRO A 540 -26.90 -14.76 46.73
CA PRO A 540 -27.22 -15.26 45.41
C PRO A 540 -28.68 -14.99 45.00
N ILE A 541 -28.86 -14.48 43.76
CA ILE A 541 -30.17 -14.32 43.13
C ILE A 541 -30.30 -15.36 42.01
N ARG A 542 -31.33 -16.21 42.09
CA ARG A 542 -31.55 -17.27 41.09
C ARG A 542 -32.67 -16.92 40.11
N THR A 543 -32.40 -17.15 38.81
CA THR A 543 -33.39 -16.98 37.75
C THR A 543 -33.46 -18.27 36.92
N PRO A 544 -34.59 -19.00 36.92
CA PRO A 544 -34.74 -20.25 36.18
C PRO A 544 -34.83 -19.98 34.66
N GLY A 545 -34.27 -20.87 33.83
CA GLY A 545 -34.41 -20.83 32.40
C GLY A 545 -35.74 -21.45 31.91
N PRO A 546 -36.09 -21.24 30.63
CA PRO A 546 -37.39 -21.59 30.07
C PRO A 546 -37.73 -23.09 30.16
N VAL A 547 -36.76 -23.96 29.97
CA VAL A 547 -36.96 -25.42 30.04
C VAL A 547 -37.30 -25.87 31.47
N ARG A 548 -36.72 -25.21 32.47
CA ARG A 548 -36.93 -25.52 33.87
C ARG A 548 -38.22 -24.94 34.42
N ALA A 549 -38.59 -23.76 33.95
CA ALA A 549 -39.90 -23.17 34.29
C ALA A 549 -41.05 -24.05 33.83
N ALA A 550 -40.99 -24.58 32.59
CA ALA A 550 -42.01 -25.51 32.04
C ALA A 550 -42.08 -26.84 32.81
N LEU A 551 -40.97 -27.37 33.30
CA LEU A 551 -40.95 -28.58 34.14
C LEU A 551 -41.54 -28.34 35.53
N SER A 552 -41.26 -27.16 36.12
CA SER A 552 -41.79 -26.74 37.42
C SER A 552 -43.31 -26.51 37.33
N GLU A 553 -43.82 -25.88 36.28
CA GLU A 553 -45.24 -25.68 36.05
C GLU A 553 -45.97 -27.02 35.83
N LYS A 554 -45.39 -27.97 35.06
CA LYS A 554 -45.94 -29.32 34.92
C LYS A 554 -45.94 -30.09 36.22
N ALA A 555 -44.90 -29.97 37.05
CA ALA A 555 -44.85 -30.60 38.37
C ALA A 555 -45.88 -30.01 39.34
N ALA A 556 -46.05 -28.66 39.32
CA ALA A 556 -47.05 -27.98 40.10
C ALA A 556 -48.51 -28.33 39.69
N ALA A 557 -48.74 -28.41 38.37
CA ALA A 557 -50.04 -28.86 37.84
C ALA A 557 -50.36 -30.32 38.18
N ALA A 558 -49.34 -31.19 38.19
CA ALA A 558 -49.51 -32.59 38.59
C ALA A 558 -49.75 -32.77 40.11
N SER A 559 -49.29 -31.83 40.95
CA SER A 559 -49.54 -31.87 42.39
C SER A 559 -50.87 -31.25 42.82
N GLN A 560 -51.55 -30.51 41.93
CA GLN A 560 -52.89 -29.94 42.18
C GLN A 560 -54.02 -30.81 41.61
N GLY A 561 -53.71 -31.93 40.94
CA GLY A 561 -54.63 -32.83 40.33
C GLY A 561 -54.79 -34.21 41.05
N VAL A 562 -54.43 -34.28 42.36
CA VAL A 562 -54.66 -35.46 43.22
C VAL A 562 -55.66 -35.12 44.32
#